data_cf2eab695a78f6bd3e866c29b11d06f0
#
_entry.id   cf2eab695a78f6bd3e866c29b11d06f0
#
_cell.length_a   1.000
_cell.length_b   1.000
_cell.length_c   1.000
_cell.angle_alpha   90.00
_cell.angle_beta   90.00
_cell.angle_gamma   90.00
#
_symmetry.space_group_name_H-M   'P 1'
#
loop_
_entity.id
_entity.type
_entity.pdbx_description
1 polymer ?
#
loop_
_entity_poly.entity_id
_entity_poly.type
_entity_poly.pdbx_seq_one_letter_code
_entity_poly.pdbx_strand_id
1 'polypeptide(L)' 'MKVYKVKEVIRLLQEDGWYHVGTVGDHRQYKHPTKKGRVTVAGKMSTEMNQFDLNSIWKQAGWK' A
#
# COMPACT_ATOMS: atom_id res chain seq x y z
N MET A 1 2.47 -15.00 12.10
CA MET A 1 2.49 -14.13 10.92
C MET A 1 2.87 -12.72 11.33
N LYS A 2 3.62 -12.04 10.50
CA LYS A 2 3.99 -10.67 10.81
C LYS A 2 2.81 -9.73 10.60
N VAL A 3 2.62 -8.83 11.55
CA VAL A 3 1.57 -7.80 11.48
C VAL A 3 2.21 -6.50 10.99
N TYR A 4 1.55 -5.85 10.04
CA TYR A 4 2.02 -4.58 9.48
C TYR A 4 1.02 -3.48 9.81
N LYS A 5 1.55 -2.32 10.19
CA LYS A 5 0.72 -1.10 10.26
C LYS A 5 0.68 -0.44 8.90
N VAL A 6 -0.37 0.36 8.66
CA VAL A 6 -0.53 1.07 7.39
C VAL A 6 0.73 1.86 7.04
N LYS A 7 1.31 2.58 8.00
CA LYS A 7 2.51 3.37 7.76
C LYS A 7 3.71 2.53 7.31
N GLU A 8 3.81 1.30 7.82
CA GLU A 8 4.88 0.39 7.43
C GLU A 8 4.72 -0.07 5.99
N VAL A 9 3.49 -0.39 5.60
CA VAL A 9 3.19 -0.80 4.23
C VAL A 9 3.48 0.35 3.26
N ILE A 10 3.09 1.57 3.63
CA ILE A 10 3.37 2.75 2.80
C ILE A 10 4.88 2.94 2.63
N ARG A 11 5.65 2.75 3.70
CA ARG A 11 7.10 2.87 3.62
C ARG A 11 7.70 1.83 2.66
N LEU A 12 7.21 0.59 2.74
CA LEU A 12 7.67 -0.46 1.82
C LEU A 12 7.34 -0.11 0.37
N LEU A 13 6.16 0.44 0.13
CA LEU A 13 5.77 0.88 -1.21
C LEU A 13 6.71 1.98 -1.71
N GLN A 14 6.99 2.97 -0.88
CA GLN A 14 7.88 4.06 -1.25
C GLN A 14 9.29 3.57 -1.54
N GLU A 15 9.78 2.63 -0.77
CA GLU A 15 11.10 2.03 -1.00
C GLU A 15 11.17 1.28 -2.34
N ASP A 16 10.04 0.73 -2.78
CA ASP A 16 9.94 0.05 -4.07
C ASP A 16 9.74 1.02 -5.24
N GLY A 17 9.54 2.31 -4.96
CA GLY A 17 9.38 3.33 -5.99
C GLY A 17 7.96 3.82 -6.18
N TRP A 18 7.00 3.32 -5.40
CA TRP A 18 5.62 3.81 -5.47
C TRP A 18 5.53 5.21 -4.85
N TYR A 19 4.74 6.07 -5.46
CA TYR A 19 4.58 7.44 -4.97
C TYR A 19 3.09 7.79 -4.87
N HIS A 20 2.77 8.60 -3.88
CA HIS A 20 1.40 9.01 -3.58
C HIS A 20 0.87 9.96 -4.66
N VAL A 21 -0.29 9.65 -5.23
CA VAL A 21 -0.89 10.46 -6.28
C VAL A 21 -2.23 11.07 -5.89
N GLY A 22 -2.87 10.58 -4.84
CA GLY A 22 -4.15 11.14 -4.41
C GLY A 22 -4.72 10.42 -3.24
N THR A 23 -5.69 11.05 -2.58
CA THR A 23 -6.40 10.48 -1.44
C THR A 23 -7.88 10.75 -1.60
N VAL A 24 -8.70 9.71 -1.40
CA VAL A 24 -10.15 9.82 -1.34
C VAL A 24 -10.58 9.25 0.01
N GLY A 25 -11.08 10.11 0.89
CA GLY A 25 -11.36 9.72 2.26
C GLY A 25 -10.09 9.24 2.94
N ASP A 26 -10.06 7.98 3.39
CA ASP A 26 -8.88 7.37 3.98
C ASP A 26 -8.18 6.41 3.04
N HIS A 27 -8.54 6.43 1.75
CA HIS A 27 -7.90 5.60 0.72
C HIS A 27 -6.82 6.39 0.02
N ARG A 28 -5.56 6.00 0.21
CA ARG A 28 -4.41 6.62 -0.44
C ARG A 28 -4.05 5.82 -1.67
N GLN A 29 -3.84 6.52 -2.79
CA GLN A 29 -3.52 5.86 -4.06
C GLN A 29 -2.08 6.14 -4.44
N TYR A 30 -1.41 5.10 -4.93
CA TYR A 30 0.00 5.13 -5.30
C TYR A 30 0.18 4.63 -6.71
N LYS A 31 1.16 5.21 -7.40
CA LYS A 31 1.59 4.77 -8.73
C LYS A 31 3.08 4.51 -8.74
N HIS A 32 3.52 3.79 -9.76
CA HIS A 32 4.92 3.44 -9.91
C HIS A 32 5.42 3.89 -11.30
N PRO A 33 6.67 4.38 -11.42
CA PRO A 33 7.16 4.85 -12.71
C PRO A 33 7.28 3.78 -13.78
N THR A 34 7.47 2.51 -13.39
CA THR A 34 7.66 1.42 -14.34
C THR A 34 6.66 0.29 -14.22
N LYS A 35 6.01 0.13 -13.07
CA LYS A 35 4.99 -0.90 -12.87
C LYS A 35 3.62 -0.35 -13.22
N LYS A 36 2.79 -1.18 -13.85
CA LYS A 36 1.44 -0.79 -14.24
C LYS A 36 0.48 -0.82 -13.05
N GLY A 37 -0.63 -0.10 -13.20
CA GLY A 37 -1.71 -0.13 -12.24
C GLY A 37 -1.49 0.79 -11.06
N ARG A 38 -2.32 0.61 -10.04
CA ARG A 38 -2.31 1.39 -8.82
C ARG A 38 -2.32 0.50 -7.61
N VAL A 39 -1.75 1.01 -6.53
CA VAL A 39 -1.91 0.40 -5.22
C VAL A 39 -2.76 1.34 -4.39
N THR A 40 -3.82 0.80 -3.78
CA THR A 40 -4.70 1.57 -2.90
C THR A 40 -4.50 1.06 -1.48
N VAL A 41 -4.15 1.98 -0.58
CA VAL A 41 -3.95 1.68 0.83
C VAL A 41 -5.02 2.40 1.63
N ALA A 42 -5.84 1.66 2.36
CA ALA A 42 -6.92 2.20 3.16
C ALA A 42 -6.55 2.19 4.65
N GLY A 43 -7.11 3.12 5.40
CA GLY A 43 -6.98 3.17 6.85
C GLY A 43 -6.01 4.22 7.35
N LYS A 44 -6.04 4.40 8.67
CA LYS A 44 -5.16 5.35 9.35
C LYS A 44 -3.75 4.79 9.47
N MET A 45 -2.78 5.68 9.52
CA MET A 45 -1.35 5.30 9.54
C MET A 45 -0.99 4.36 10.70
N SER A 46 -1.62 4.52 11.84
CA SER A 46 -1.33 3.71 13.02
C SER A 46 -2.13 2.41 13.08
N THR A 47 -3.05 2.20 12.15
CA THR A 47 -3.91 1.02 12.15
C THR A 47 -3.14 -0.19 11.63
N GLU A 48 -3.34 -1.34 12.29
CA GLU A 48 -2.80 -2.60 11.80
C GLU A 48 -3.66 -3.10 10.64
N MET A 49 -3.01 -3.54 9.57
CA MET A 49 -3.71 -4.07 8.41
C MET A 49 -4.05 -5.55 8.62
N ASN A 50 -5.26 -5.94 8.23
CA ASN A 50 -5.60 -7.34 8.25
C ASN A 50 -4.91 -8.08 7.10
N GLN A 51 -4.85 -9.39 7.20
CA GLN A 51 -4.12 -10.22 6.25
C GLN A 51 -4.72 -10.16 4.85
N PHE A 52 -6.03 -10.01 4.77
CA PHE A 52 -6.71 -9.91 3.48
C PHE A 52 -6.24 -8.67 2.71
N ASP A 53 -6.20 -7.52 3.38
CA ASP A 53 -5.77 -6.27 2.76
C ASP A 53 -4.29 -6.30 2.41
N LEU A 54 -3.46 -6.88 3.26
CA LEU A 54 -2.03 -7.06 2.98
C LEU A 54 -1.81 -7.88 1.72
N ASN A 55 -2.51 -9.00 1.60
CA ASN A 55 -2.38 -9.86 0.43
C ASN A 55 -2.78 -9.13 -0.85
N SER A 56 -3.84 -8.32 -0.77
CA SER A 56 -4.29 -7.51 -1.90
C SER A 56 -3.22 -6.52 -2.33
N ILE A 57 -2.60 -5.83 -1.37
CA ILE A 57 -1.56 -4.85 -1.66
C ILE A 57 -0.33 -5.52 -2.25
N TRP A 58 0.12 -6.65 -1.68
CA TRP A 58 1.25 -7.40 -2.21
C TRP A 58 1.02 -7.78 -3.67
N LYS A 59 -0.18 -8.19 -3.99
CA LYS A 59 -0.56 -8.57 -5.34
C LYS A 59 -0.56 -7.35 -6.26
N GLN A 60 -1.15 -6.24 -5.84
CA GLN A 60 -1.20 -5.01 -6.62
C GLN A 60 0.20 -4.45 -6.88
N ALA A 61 1.08 -4.56 -5.90
CA ALA A 61 2.44 -4.05 -6.01
C ALA A 61 3.38 -4.96 -6.82
N GLY A 62 2.91 -6.14 -7.18
CA GLY A 62 3.73 -7.09 -7.92
C GLY A 62 4.73 -7.84 -7.06
N TRP A 63 4.50 -7.89 -5.75
CA TRP A 63 5.40 -8.58 -4.82
C TRP A 63 5.02 -10.04 -4.60
N LYS A 64 3.92 -10.46 -5.20
CA LYS A 64 3.40 -11.79 -4.95
C LYS A 64 2.91 -12.45 -6.24
#